data_abff408bb2e04e392f05039318144226
#
_entry.id   abff408bb2e04e392f05039318144226
#
_cell.length_a   1.000
_cell.length_b   1.000
_cell.length_c   1.000
_cell.angle_alpha   90.00
_cell.angle_beta   90.00
_cell.angle_gamma   90.00
#
_symmetry.space_group_name_H-M   'P 1'
#
loop_
_entity.id
_entity.type
_entity.pdbx_description
1 polymer ?
#
loop_
_entity_poly.entity_id
_entity_poly.type
_entity_poly.pdbx_seq_one_letter_code
_entity_poly.pdbx_strand_id
1 'polypeptide(L)'
;QIIQDALFDLKTERGPFDLDELFTFIRMRLRRRALVIFMTDLSDSAAAEEFKQHIGLLASQHYVLVNSIRREGVHPMYDTQEGDRSSSLSDQIAGHLRWDGLRLLQVELRTAGVEFSVLDDEKLSLELVNQYLAVKQRQVL
;
A
#
# COMPACT_ATOMS: atom_id res chain seq x y z
N GLN A 1 -2.22 22.77 12.49
CA GLN A 1 -3.64 23.04 12.78
C GLN A 1 -4.50 22.89 11.51
N ILE A 2 -4.23 23.63 10.41
CA ILE A 2 -5.00 23.58 9.16
C ILE A 2 -5.09 22.15 8.57
N ILE A 3 -3.99 21.39 8.59
CA ILE A 3 -3.97 19.98 8.10
C ILE A 3 -4.76 19.07 9.02
N GLN A 4 -4.67 19.25 10.33
CA GLN A 4 -5.44 18.45 11.29
C GLN A 4 -6.93 18.69 11.15
N ASP A 5 -7.34 19.95 11.00
CA ASP A 5 -8.75 20.33 10.83
C ASP A 5 -9.30 19.73 9.51
N ALA A 6 -8.52 19.78 8.42
CA ALA A 6 -8.91 19.18 7.16
C ALA A 6 -9.03 17.65 7.23
N LEU A 7 -8.19 16.97 8.04
CA LEU A 7 -8.27 15.52 8.23
C LEU A 7 -9.50 15.09 9.06
N PHE A 8 -9.95 15.92 9.99
CA PHE A 8 -11.16 15.65 10.78
C PHE A 8 -12.44 15.72 9.95
N ASP A 9 -12.45 16.52 8.89
CA ASP A 9 -13.61 16.66 8.01
C ASP A 9 -13.71 15.59 6.92
N LEU A 10 -12.72 14.69 6.83
CA LEU A 10 -12.73 13.58 5.86
C LEU A 10 -13.85 12.59 6.19
N LYS A 11 -14.71 12.37 5.20
CA LYS A 11 -15.78 11.37 5.26
C LYS A 11 -15.44 10.20 4.37
N THR A 12 -15.71 8.99 4.87
CA THR A 12 -15.58 7.79 4.06
C THR A 12 -16.76 7.71 3.08
N GLU A 13 -16.44 7.71 1.80
CA GLU A 13 -17.41 7.43 0.75
C GLU A 13 -17.25 5.99 0.25
N ARG A 14 -18.37 5.28 0.11
CA ARG A 14 -18.39 3.95 -0.51
C ARG A 14 -18.80 4.13 -1.96
N GLY A 15 -17.87 3.94 -2.88
CA GLY A 15 -18.14 4.03 -4.31
C GLY A 15 -17.10 3.27 -5.12
N PRO A 16 -17.33 3.08 -6.41
CA PRO A 16 -16.29 2.57 -7.30
C PRO A 16 -15.11 3.56 -7.25
N PHE A 17 -13.94 3.02 -7.01
CA PHE A 17 -12.71 3.80 -6.97
C PHE A 17 -12.08 3.76 -8.36
N ASP A 18 -11.97 4.92 -8.99
CA ASP A 18 -11.35 5.07 -10.30
C ASP A 18 -9.87 5.42 -10.15
N LEU A 19 -9.02 4.45 -10.42
CA LEU A 19 -7.56 4.64 -10.35
C LEU A 19 -7.06 5.60 -11.42
N ASP A 20 -7.61 5.58 -12.61
CA ASP A 20 -7.22 6.48 -13.70
C ASP A 20 -7.48 7.95 -13.34
N GLU A 21 -8.64 8.23 -12.76
CA GLU A 21 -8.99 9.57 -12.28
C GLU A 21 -8.02 10.01 -11.17
N LEU A 22 -7.74 9.15 -10.19
CA LEU A 22 -6.82 9.44 -9.11
C LEU A 22 -5.41 9.76 -9.63
N PHE A 23 -4.83 8.90 -10.46
CA PHE A 23 -3.50 9.12 -10.99
C PHE A 23 -3.40 10.35 -11.88
N THR A 24 -4.45 10.63 -12.66
CA THR A 24 -4.55 11.86 -13.46
C THR A 24 -4.60 13.08 -12.55
N PHE A 25 -5.41 13.06 -11.49
CA PHE A 25 -5.50 14.15 -10.52
C PHE A 25 -4.14 14.42 -9.85
N ILE A 26 -3.44 13.38 -9.40
CA ILE A 26 -2.13 13.53 -8.77
C ILE A 26 -1.14 14.19 -9.73
N ARG A 27 -1.06 13.73 -10.98
CA ARG A 27 -0.16 14.26 -12.00
C ARG A 27 -0.44 15.72 -12.35
N MET A 28 -1.70 16.11 -12.36
CA MET A 28 -2.08 17.50 -12.64
C MET A 28 -1.74 18.43 -11.47
N ARG A 29 -1.83 17.94 -10.24
CA ARG A 29 -1.60 18.73 -9.02
C ARG A 29 -0.14 18.82 -8.63
N LEU A 30 0.61 17.74 -8.74
CA LEU A 30 2.00 17.66 -8.31
C LEU A 30 2.93 17.96 -9.49
N ARG A 31 3.30 19.23 -9.64
CA ARG A 31 4.22 19.70 -10.70
C ARG A 31 5.69 19.57 -10.35
N ARG A 32 6.01 19.35 -9.08
CA ARG A 32 7.38 19.18 -8.57
C ARG A 32 7.51 17.79 -7.96
N ARG A 33 8.73 17.30 -7.90
CA ARG A 33 9.01 16.03 -7.23
C ARG A 33 8.49 16.07 -5.79
N ALA A 34 7.70 15.09 -5.44
CA ALA A 34 7.05 14.99 -4.13
C ALA A 34 7.16 13.56 -3.61
N LEU A 35 6.99 13.40 -2.31
CA LEU A 35 6.72 12.11 -1.69
C LEU A 35 5.22 11.85 -1.79
N VAL A 36 4.86 10.74 -2.43
CA VAL A 36 3.48 10.25 -2.51
C VAL A 36 3.39 8.95 -1.73
N ILE A 37 2.52 8.92 -0.73
CA ILE A 37 2.30 7.75 0.10
C ILE A 37 0.90 7.21 -0.19
N PHE A 38 0.83 6.00 -0.73
CA PHE A 38 -0.42 5.27 -0.90
C PHE A 38 -0.64 4.37 0.31
N MET A 39 -1.85 4.42 0.84
CA MET A 39 -2.35 3.49 1.85
C MET A 39 -3.53 2.75 1.22
N THR A 40 -3.33 1.51 0.86
CA THR A 40 -4.30 0.76 0.06
C THR A 40 -4.27 -0.72 0.43
N ASP A 41 -5.28 -1.45 0.04
CA ASP A 41 -5.32 -2.89 0.13
C ASP A 41 -5.18 -3.47 -1.30
N LEU A 42 -4.06 -4.10 -1.55
CA LEU A 42 -3.73 -4.75 -2.82
C LEU A 42 -3.76 -6.27 -2.72
N SER A 43 -4.54 -6.81 -1.80
CA SER A 43 -4.74 -8.27 -1.66
C SER A 43 -5.60 -8.88 -2.77
N ASP A 44 -6.35 -8.06 -3.49
CA ASP A 44 -7.06 -8.45 -4.71
C ASP A 44 -6.16 -8.32 -5.92
N SER A 45 -6.01 -9.42 -6.69
CA SER A 45 -5.09 -9.48 -7.82
C SER A 45 -5.47 -8.56 -8.98
N ALA A 46 -6.76 -8.34 -9.22
CA ALA A 46 -7.22 -7.46 -10.30
C ALA A 46 -6.92 -5.99 -9.96
N ALA A 47 -7.23 -5.57 -8.74
CA ALA A 47 -6.91 -4.24 -8.25
C ALA A 47 -5.38 -3.99 -8.21
N ALA A 48 -4.60 -5.00 -7.83
CA ALA A 48 -3.14 -4.92 -7.81
C ALA A 48 -2.55 -4.75 -9.21
N GLU A 49 -3.08 -5.47 -10.20
CA GLU A 49 -2.63 -5.37 -11.59
C GLU A 49 -2.97 -4.01 -12.20
N GLU A 50 -4.18 -3.51 -11.99
CA GLU A 50 -4.59 -2.19 -12.43
C GLU A 50 -3.73 -1.09 -11.79
N PHE A 51 -3.52 -1.17 -10.47
CA PHE A 51 -2.64 -0.23 -9.75
C PHE A 51 -1.20 -0.24 -10.32
N LYS A 52 -0.65 -1.42 -10.60
CA LYS A 52 0.69 -1.59 -11.16
C LYS A 52 0.86 -0.92 -12.51
N GLN A 53 -0.15 -0.96 -13.37
CA GLN A 53 -0.11 -0.33 -14.70
C GLN A 53 0.07 1.20 -14.61
N HIS A 54 -0.50 1.84 -13.61
CA HIS A 54 -0.49 3.30 -13.47
C HIS A 54 0.67 3.85 -12.64
N ILE A 55 1.13 3.08 -11.64
CA ILE A 55 2.09 3.57 -10.65
C ILE A 55 3.47 3.87 -11.23
N GLY A 56 3.89 3.16 -12.28
CA GLY A 56 5.20 3.32 -12.91
C GLY A 56 5.44 4.72 -13.45
N LEU A 57 4.43 5.35 -14.04
CA LEU A 57 4.51 6.72 -14.52
C LEU A 57 4.69 7.72 -13.38
N LEU A 58 4.01 7.48 -12.25
CA LEU A 58 4.12 8.34 -11.08
C LEU A 58 5.50 8.19 -10.42
N ALA A 59 6.01 6.97 -10.33
CA ALA A 59 7.32 6.67 -9.75
C ALA A 59 8.48 7.30 -10.53
N SER A 60 8.32 7.53 -11.83
CA SER A 60 9.33 8.22 -12.63
C SER A 60 9.48 9.72 -12.29
N GLN A 61 8.42 10.33 -11.74
CA GLN A 61 8.38 11.78 -11.45
C GLN A 61 8.45 12.08 -9.96
N HIS A 62 7.97 11.17 -9.11
CA HIS A 62 7.84 11.34 -7.67
C HIS A 62 8.51 10.22 -6.90
N TYR A 63 8.73 10.41 -5.61
CA TYR A 63 9.12 9.32 -4.73
C TYR A 63 7.86 8.65 -4.19
N VAL A 64 7.67 7.38 -4.49
CA VAL A 64 6.41 6.68 -4.22
C VAL A 64 6.63 5.58 -3.19
N LEU A 65 5.86 5.65 -2.12
CA LEU A 65 5.71 4.62 -1.10
C LEU A 65 4.31 4.03 -1.17
N VAL A 66 4.21 2.73 -1.20
CA VAL A 66 2.94 2.02 -1.18
C VAL A 66 2.88 1.14 0.05
N ASN A 67 1.88 1.36 0.88
CA ASN A 67 1.65 0.60 2.10
C ASN A 67 0.32 -0.15 1.97
N SER A 68 0.40 -1.48 2.01
CA SER A 68 -0.77 -2.35 2.06
C SER A 68 -1.00 -2.79 3.50
N ILE A 69 -2.21 -2.61 3.99
CA ILE A 69 -2.59 -3.10 5.31
C ILE A 69 -2.82 -4.60 5.21
N ARG A 70 -2.16 -5.36 6.08
CA ARG A 70 -2.35 -6.81 6.16
C ARG A 70 -3.74 -7.13 6.69
N ARG A 71 -4.49 -7.92 5.94
CA ARG A 71 -5.76 -8.48 6.43
C ARG A 71 -5.52 -9.68 7.34
N GLU A 72 -6.42 -9.90 8.26
CA GLU A 72 -6.46 -11.13 9.05
C GLU A 72 -6.45 -12.37 8.14
N GLY A 73 -5.70 -13.40 8.53
CA GLY A 73 -5.57 -14.64 7.77
C GLY A 73 -4.63 -14.56 6.55
N VAL A 74 -4.01 -13.40 6.27
CA VAL A 74 -3.00 -13.27 5.20
C VAL A 74 -1.61 -13.45 5.79
N HIS A 75 -1.14 -14.70 5.84
CA HIS A 75 0.18 -15.07 6.37
C HIS A 75 0.73 -16.32 5.64
N PRO A 76 2.05 -16.54 5.73
CA PRO A 76 2.63 -17.78 5.21
C PRO A 76 2.10 -18.99 5.98
N MET A 77 1.92 -20.11 5.28
CA MET A 77 1.34 -21.33 5.83
C MET A 77 2.15 -21.94 7.00
N TYR A 78 3.44 -21.61 7.08
CA TYR A 78 4.35 -22.08 8.13
C TYR A 78 4.43 -21.12 9.34
N ASP A 79 3.79 -19.96 9.27
CA ASP A 79 3.76 -18.96 10.32
C ASP A 79 2.40 -19.02 11.08
N THR A 80 1.98 -20.23 11.39
CA THR A 80 0.74 -20.47 12.15
C THR A 80 0.99 -20.06 13.60
N GLN A 81 0.59 -18.86 13.94
CA GLN A 81 0.50 -18.49 15.35
C GLN A 81 -0.56 -19.37 16.04
N GLU A 82 -0.30 -19.79 17.27
CA GLU A 82 -1.12 -20.76 18.02
C GLU A 82 -2.61 -20.39 18.20
N GLY A 83 -3.01 -19.16 17.81
CA GLY A 83 -4.39 -18.67 17.86
C GLY A 83 -5.27 -19.05 16.68
N ASP A 84 -4.70 -19.51 15.55
CA ASP A 84 -5.43 -19.72 14.29
C ASP A 84 -5.88 -21.18 14.07
N ARG A 85 -5.94 -21.98 15.14
CA ARG A 85 -6.39 -23.39 15.09
C ARG A 85 -7.87 -23.58 14.72
N SER A 86 -8.64 -22.51 14.61
CA SER A 86 -10.05 -22.53 14.23
C SER A 86 -10.29 -22.31 12.73
N SER A 87 -9.28 -21.84 11.97
CA SER A 87 -9.41 -21.63 10.54
C SER A 87 -9.38 -22.97 9.79
N SER A 88 -10.23 -23.09 8.78
CA SER A 88 -10.24 -24.28 7.92
C SER A 88 -8.95 -24.34 7.10
N LEU A 89 -8.54 -25.55 6.69
CA LEU A 89 -7.39 -25.73 5.80
C LEU A 89 -7.53 -24.89 4.50
N SER A 90 -8.75 -24.75 3.99
CA SER A 90 -9.04 -23.91 2.82
C SER A 90 -8.77 -22.43 3.08
N ASP A 91 -9.07 -21.93 4.26
CA ASP A 91 -8.81 -20.54 4.64
C ASP A 91 -7.31 -20.27 4.77
N GLN A 92 -6.57 -21.23 5.33
CA GLN A 92 -5.11 -21.15 5.43
C GLN A 92 -4.45 -21.14 4.05
N ILE A 93 -4.90 -21.99 3.14
CA ILE A 93 -4.42 -22.02 1.75
C ILE A 93 -4.74 -20.70 1.04
N ALA A 94 -5.96 -20.18 1.19
CA ALA A 94 -6.36 -18.91 0.58
C ALA A 94 -5.54 -17.73 1.15
N GLY A 95 -5.28 -17.73 2.44
CA GLY A 95 -4.42 -16.73 3.10
C GLY A 95 -2.99 -16.76 2.58
N HIS A 96 -2.43 -17.96 2.43
CA HIS A 96 -1.09 -18.16 1.89
C HIS A 96 -0.97 -17.70 0.43
N LEU A 97 -1.94 -18.02 -0.41
CA LEU A 97 -1.96 -17.58 -1.81
C LEU A 97 -2.01 -16.05 -1.92
N ARG A 98 -2.79 -15.38 -1.06
CA ARG A 98 -2.81 -13.91 -1.01
C ARG A 98 -1.47 -13.34 -0.54
N TRP A 99 -0.84 -13.97 0.45
CA TRP A 99 0.49 -13.60 0.91
C TRP A 99 1.54 -13.69 -0.20
N ASP A 100 1.56 -14.79 -0.94
CA ASP A 100 2.48 -14.97 -2.08
C ASP A 100 2.22 -13.95 -3.19
N GLY A 101 0.95 -13.62 -3.46
CA GLY A 101 0.57 -12.55 -4.39
C GLY A 101 1.14 -11.19 -3.97
N LEU A 102 1.04 -10.82 -2.69
CA LEU A 102 1.61 -9.58 -2.19
C LEU A 102 3.14 -9.56 -2.26
N ARG A 103 3.81 -10.68 -2.04
CA ARG A 103 5.26 -10.79 -2.20
C ARG A 103 5.70 -10.63 -3.65
N LEU A 104 4.99 -11.24 -4.58
CA LEU A 104 5.25 -11.08 -6.01
C LEU A 104 5.07 -9.60 -6.41
N LEU A 105 3.97 -8.99 -6.01
CA LEU A 105 3.70 -7.57 -6.25
C LEU A 105 4.81 -6.68 -5.68
N GLN A 106 5.34 -6.98 -4.49
CA GLN A 106 6.46 -6.26 -3.90
C GLN A 106 7.69 -6.27 -4.81
N VAL A 107 8.03 -7.42 -5.38
CA VAL A 107 9.18 -7.54 -6.29
C VAL A 107 8.93 -6.73 -7.57
N GLU A 108 7.75 -6.83 -8.15
CA GLU A 108 7.38 -6.11 -9.36
C GLU A 108 7.38 -4.59 -9.18
N LEU A 109 6.77 -4.09 -8.10
CA LEU A 109 6.76 -2.66 -7.77
C LEU A 109 8.17 -2.12 -7.50
N ARG A 110 9.01 -2.90 -6.86
CA ARG A 110 10.39 -2.53 -6.60
C ARG A 110 11.19 -2.35 -7.90
N THR A 111 10.95 -3.17 -8.92
CA THR A 111 11.59 -3.00 -10.24
C THR A 111 11.10 -1.75 -10.95
N ALA A 112 9.90 -1.27 -10.65
CA ALA A 112 9.37 0.00 -11.13
C ALA A 112 9.83 1.22 -10.30
N GLY A 113 10.71 1.02 -9.32
CA GLY A 113 11.20 2.11 -8.45
C GLY A 113 10.24 2.53 -7.34
N VAL A 114 9.28 1.68 -7.00
CA VAL A 114 8.29 1.89 -5.94
C VAL A 114 8.67 1.09 -4.71
N GLU A 115 8.74 1.73 -3.55
CA GLU A 115 8.87 1.02 -2.28
C GLU A 115 7.48 0.52 -1.84
N PHE A 116 7.36 -0.79 -1.66
CA PHE A 116 6.13 -1.45 -1.20
C PHE A 116 6.36 -2.14 0.14
N SER A 117 5.46 -1.90 1.08
CA SER A 117 5.46 -2.52 2.40
C SER A 117 4.09 -3.08 2.75
N VAL A 118 4.07 -4.23 3.42
CA VAL A 118 2.86 -4.80 4.03
C VAL A 118 2.94 -4.54 5.53
N LEU A 119 2.00 -3.78 6.05
CA LEU A 119 2.02 -3.30 7.43
C LEU A 119 0.87 -3.88 8.23
N ASP A 120 1.14 -4.20 9.48
CA ASP A 120 0.13 -4.53 10.47
C ASP A 120 -0.54 -3.23 10.97
N ASP A 121 -1.84 -3.26 11.20
CA ASP A 121 -2.62 -2.10 11.61
C ASP A 121 -2.05 -1.42 12.86
N GLU A 122 -1.65 -2.21 13.85
CA GLU A 122 -1.06 -1.72 15.11
C GLU A 122 0.25 -0.94 14.92
N LYS A 123 1.03 -1.25 13.88
CA LYS A 123 2.35 -0.65 13.61
C LYS A 123 2.31 0.43 12.55
N LEU A 124 1.17 0.62 11.90
CA LEU A 124 1.01 1.48 10.74
C LEU A 124 1.56 2.90 10.97
N SER A 125 1.14 3.54 12.06
CA SER A 125 1.54 4.93 12.36
C SER A 125 3.04 5.07 12.57
N LEU A 126 3.66 4.13 13.28
CA LEU A 126 5.09 4.14 13.55
C LEU A 126 5.89 3.93 12.27
N GLU A 127 5.48 2.97 11.46
CA GLU A 127 6.15 2.65 10.20
C GLU A 127 6.06 3.81 9.19
N LEU A 128 4.91 4.47 9.07
CA LEU A 128 4.76 5.65 8.21
C LEU A 128 5.69 6.78 8.62
N VAL A 129 5.82 7.04 9.91
CA VAL A 129 6.74 8.06 10.42
C VAL A 129 8.19 7.69 10.11
N ASN A 130 8.57 6.42 10.32
CA ASN A 130 9.91 5.93 10.03
C ASN A 130 10.24 6.03 8.53
N GLN A 131 9.31 5.65 7.65
CA GLN A 131 9.46 5.77 6.21
C GLN A 131 9.64 7.23 5.79
N TYR A 132 8.80 8.13 6.31
CA TYR A 132 8.92 9.56 6.03
C TYR A 132 10.28 10.11 6.45
N LEU A 133 10.75 9.78 7.67
CA LEU A 133 12.04 10.24 8.17
C LEU A 133 13.19 9.68 7.33
N ALA A 134 13.12 8.41 6.92
CA ALA A 134 14.13 7.79 6.06
C ALA A 134 14.23 8.48 4.69
N VAL A 135 13.10 8.81 4.07
CA VAL A 135 13.08 9.57 2.81
C VAL A 135 13.65 10.97 2.98
N LYS A 136 13.28 11.66 4.05
CA LYS A 136 13.81 12.99 4.37
C LYS A 136 15.32 12.99 4.59
N GLN A 137 15.86 11.98 5.27
CA GLN A 137 17.31 11.84 5.50
C GLN A 137 18.09 11.56 4.21
N ARG A 138 17.49 10.83 3.27
CA ARG A 138 18.11 10.55 1.96
C ARG A 138 18.14 11.77 1.02
N GLN A 139 17.53 12.89 1.37
CA GLN A 139 17.44 14.11 0.55
C GLN A 139 16.93 13.84 -0.89
N VAL A 140 15.98 12.95 -1.04
CA VAL A 140 15.49 12.48 -2.35
C VAL A 140 14.39 13.38 -2.92
N LEU A 141 13.93 14.36 -2.14
CA LEU A 141 12.85 15.29 -2.46
C LEU A 141 13.37 16.65 -2.94
#